data_f7449b63a6357933c9d2667b05b16656
#
_entry.id   f7449b63a6357933c9d2667b05b16656
#
_cell.length_a   1.000
_cell.length_b   1.000
_cell.length_c   1.000
_cell.angle_alpha   90.00
_cell.angle_beta   90.00
_cell.angle_gamma   90.00
#
_symmetry.space_group_name_H-M   'P 1'
#
loop_
_entity.id
_entity.type
_entity.pdbx_description
1 polymer ?
#
loop_
_entity_poly.entity_id
_entity_poly.type
_entity_poly.pdbx_seq_one_letter_code
_entity_poly.pdbx_strand_id
1 'polypeptide(L)'
;MTHPFIPPARPLIGEEEIDAVAAVMRTGMIAQGPQVAAFEDEFVAALVPGTRAVAVNSGTSALHLGLLAAGIGPGDEVIVPSFTFAATANSVAITGATPVFADIDPLTFTLSPAAVEASITPRTRAIMPVHLYGHPAPMDALQAIATEHGLMIFEDAAQAHGATLHGRAVGSFGSFAAFSFYPTKNMTSGEGGM
;
A
#
# COMPACT_ATOMS: atom_id res chain seq x y z
N MET A 1 -34.59 20.07 12.78
CA MET A 1 -33.87 18.97 13.45
C MET A 1 -32.50 18.91 12.82
N THR A 2 -31.43 19.24 13.51
CA THR A 2 -30.06 19.09 13.03
C THR A 2 -29.69 17.61 13.17
N HIS A 3 -29.51 16.92 12.06
CA HIS A 3 -28.98 15.55 12.09
C HIS A 3 -27.57 15.59 12.66
N PRO A 4 -27.18 14.65 13.54
CA PRO A 4 -25.83 14.58 14.04
C PRO A 4 -24.86 14.30 12.88
N PHE A 5 -23.72 14.98 12.89
CA PHE A 5 -22.65 14.72 11.91
C PHE A 5 -22.10 13.30 12.13
N ILE A 6 -22.07 12.51 11.07
CA ILE A 6 -21.48 11.17 11.05
C ILE A 6 -20.12 11.29 10.36
N PRO A 7 -19.00 11.17 11.08
CA PRO A 7 -17.66 11.23 10.48
C PRO A 7 -17.39 9.98 9.62
N PRO A 8 -16.54 10.09 8.58
CA PRO A 8 -16.21 8.97 7.70
C PRO A 8 -15.42 7.87 8.40
N ALA A 9 -14.75 8.19 9.50
CA ALA A 9 -14.04 7.24 10.35
C ALA A 9 -14.04 7.74 11.80
N ARG A 10 -13.94 6.80 12.72
CA ARG A 10 -13.77 7.09 14.15
C ARG A 10 -12.80 6.04 14.72
N PRO A 11 -11.50 6.37 14.81
CA PRO A 11 -10.50 5.49 15.43
C PRO A 11 -10.90 5.14 16.87
N LEU A 12 -10.65 3.90 17.24
CA LEU A 12 -10.80 3.44 18.62
C LEU A 12 -9.47 3.74 19.33
N ILE A 13 -9.49 4.74 20.21
CA ILE A 13 -8.35 5.14 21.03
C ILE A 13 -8.78 5.01 22.48
N GLY A 14 -8.11 4.19 23.25
CA GLY A 14 -8.33 3.96 24.67
C GLY A 14 -7.15 4.42 25.52
N GLU A 15 -7.20 4.09 26.81
CA GLU A 15 -6.14 4.43 27.75
C GLU A 15 -4.82 3.70 27.42
N GLU A 16 -4.87 2.52 26.83
CA GLU A 16 -3.68 1.76 26.44
C GLU A 16 -2.85 2.50 25.39
N GLU A 17 -3.50 3.05 24.35
CA GLU A 17 -2.82 3.85 23.33
C GLU A 17 -2.29 5.17 23.90
N ILE A 18 -3.08 5.83 24.76
CA ILE A 18 -2.69 7.08 25.41
C ILE A 18 -1.46 6.86 26.28
N ASP A 19 -1.46 5.83 27.12
CA ASP A 19 -0.35 5.49 28.01
C ASP A 19 0.92 5.12 27.23
N ALA A 20 0.79 4.33 26.15
CA ALA A 20 1.91 3.97 25.29
C ALA A 20 2.56 5.21 24.65
N VAL A 21 1.76 6.12 24.10
CA VAL A 21 2.26 7.39 23.53
C VAL A 21 2.90 8.26 24.59
N ALA A 22 2.27 8.40 25.76
CA ALA A 22 2.81 9.18 26.88
C ALA A 22 4.14 8.60 27.38
N ALA A 23 4.28 7.28 27.41
CA ALA A 23 5.54 6.63 27.80
C ALA A 23 6.67 6.98 26.82
N VAL A 24 6.41 6.92 25.50
CA VAL A 24 7.40 7.31 24.49
C VAL A 24 7.79 8.78 24.63
N MET A 25 6.83 9.68 24.81
CA MET A 25 7.12 11.11 25.00
C MET A 25 8.00 11.38 26.22
N ARG A 26 7.80 10.64 27.32
CA ARG A 26 8.63 10.78 28.54
C ARG A 26 10.08 10.35 28.31
N THR A 27 10.37 9.49 27.34
CA THR A 27 11.75 9.12 26.99
C THR A 27 12.51 10.23 26.28
N GLY A 28 11.81 11.20 25.69
CA GLY A 28 12.35 12.22 24.79
C GLY A 28 12.71 11.68 23.38
N MET A 29 12.57 10.39 23.11
CA MET A 29 12.90 9.75 21.83
C MET A 29 11.64 9.70 20.96
N ILE A 30 11.24 10.87 20.47
CA ILE A 30 9.96 11.10 19.77
C ILE A 30 10.07 11.00 18.25
N ALA A 31 11.25 10.74 17.72
CA ALA A 31 11.47 10.42 16.31
C ALA A 31 11.65 8.90 16.14
N GLN A 32 12.28 8.48 15.05
CA GLN A 32 12.57 7.07 14.82
C GLN A 32 13.45 6.50 15.94
N GLY A 33 13.06 5.34 16.48
CA GLY A 33 13.73 4.75 17.64
C GLY A 33 13.27 3.31 17.91
N PRO A 34 13.50 2.79 19.12
CA PRO A 34 13.18 1.39 19.45
C PRO A 34 11.71 1.00 19.26
N GLN A 35 10.78 1.92 19.48
CA GLN A 35 9.36 1.63 19.28
C GLN A 35 9.01 1.47 17.80
N VAL A 36 9.64 2.23 16.90
CA VAL A 36 9.46 2.06 15.46
C VAL A 36 10.04 0.72 15.02
N ALA A 37 11.23 0.36 15.46
CA ALA A 37 11.83 -0.94 15.14
C ALA A 37 10.97 -2.11 15.65
N ALA A 38 10.45 -2.03 16.87
CA ALA A 38 9.54 -3.03 17.40
C ALA A 38 8.26 -3.14 16.57
N PHE A 39 7.69 -2.01 16.17
CA PHE A 39 6.50 -1.98 15.31
C PHE A 39 6.76 -2.61 13.94
N GLU A 40 7.91 -2.33 13.31
CA GLU A 40 8.31 -2.96 12.05
C GLU A 40 8.38 -4.49 12.18
N ASP A 41 9.01 -5.01 13.24
CA ASP A 41 9.13 -6.44 13.50
C ASP A 41 7.77 -7.09 13.81
N GLU A 42 6.96 -6.46 14.66
CA GLU A 42 5.63 -6.97 15.04
C GLU A 42 4.66 -6.96 13.86
N PHE A 43 4.69 -5.91 13.02
CA PHE A 43 3.87 -5.82 11.82
C PHE A 43 4.20 -6.96 10.85
N VAL A 44 5.48 -7.19 10.60
CA VAL A 44 5.91 -8.30 9.73
C VAL A 44 5.49 -9.64 10.31
N ALA A 45 5.75 -9.88 11.59
CA ALA A 45 5.42 -11.16 12.23
C ALA A 45 3.92 -11.46 12.19
N ALA A 46 3.08 -10.43 12.37
CA ALA A 46 1.62 -10.60 12.46
C ALA A 46 0.93 -10.61 11.08
N LEU A 47 1.36 -9.78 10.13
CA LEU A 47 0.60 -9.50 8.92
C LEU A 47 1.28 -9.97 7.63
N VAL A 48 2.61 -9.93 7.54
CA VAL A 48 3.34 -10.23 6.28
C VAL A 48 4.60 -11.07 6.56
N PRO A 49 4.46 -12.24 7.19
CA PRO A 49 5.62 -13.02 7.63
C PRO A 49 6.55 -13.39 6.47
N GLY A 50 7.85 -13.34 6.75
CA GLY A 50 8.89 -13.62 5.76
C GLY A 50 9.35 -12.40 4.95
N THR A 51 8.81 -11.22 5.22
CA THR A 51 9.23 -9.95 4.60
C THR A 51 10.08 -9.10 5.56
N ARG A 52 10.35 -7.87 5.18
CA ARG A 52 10.93 -6.83 6.04
C ARG A 52 10.10 -5.57 5.89
N ALA A 53 10.01 -4.79 6.95
CA ALA A 53 9.25 -3.55 6.98
C ALA A 53 10.15 -2.34 7.25
N VAL A 54 9.75 -1.21 6.72
CA VAL A 54 10.34 0.10 7.00
C VAL A 54 9.20 1.10 7.20
N ALA A 55 9.10 1.65 8.39
CA ALA A 55 8.10 2.65 8.71
C ALA A 55 8.44 4.00 8.08
N VAL A 56 7.43 4.65 7.52
CA VAL A 56 7.52 5.95 6.86
C VAL A 56 6.35 6.84 7.31
N ASN A 57 6.37 8.11 6.92
CA ASN A 57 5.39 9.09 7.38
C ASN A 57 4.00 9.00 6.72
N SER A 58 3.85 8.23 5.64
CA SER A 58 2.55 7.99 4.99
C SER A 58 2.60 6.84 4.00
N GLY A 59 1.43 6.24 3.68
CA GLY A 59 1.35 5.24 2.61
C GLY A 59 1.78 5.76 1.24
N THR A 60 1.53 7.05 0.95
CA THR A 60 2.01 7.69 -0.28
C THR A 60 3.53 7.73 -0.34
N SER A 61 4.18 8.03 0.79
CA SER A 61 5.65 7.99 0.88
C SER A 61 6.18 6.56 0.73
N ALA A 62 5.49 5.56 1.27
CA ALA A 62 5.85 4.15 1.09
C ALA A 62 5.84 3.75 -0.38
N LEU A 63 4.76 4.08 -1.12
CA LEU A 63 4.68 3.85 -2.57
C LEU A 63 5.80 4.57 -3.33
N HIS A 64 5.98 5.86 -3.07
CA HIS A 64 6.98 6.67 -3.75
C HIS A 64 8.42 6.16 -3.51
N LEU A 65 8.78 5.92 -2.25
CA LEU A 65 10.12 5.42 -1.90
C LEU A 65 10.38 4.03 -2.44
N GLY A 66 9.36 3.14 -2.42
CA GLY A 66 9.46 1.81 -3.03
C GLY A 66 9.72 1.88 -4.53
N LEU A 67 9.01 2.75 -5.26
CA LEU A 67 9.22 2.98 -6.68
C LEU A 67 10.64 3.49 -6.98
N LEU A 68 11.12 4.49 -6.22
CA LEU A 68 12.47 5.02 -6.35
C LEU A 68 13.54 3.95 -6.05
N ALA A 69 13.34 3.16 -4.99
CA ALA A 69 14.25 2.08 -4.63
C ALA A 69 14.31 0.96 -5.70
N ALA A 70 13.21 0.77 -6.43
CA ALA A 70 13.14 -0.15 -7.57
C ALA A 70 13.72 0.43 -8.88
N GLY A 71 14.18 1.69 -8.85
CA GLY A 71 14.76 2.37 -10.01
C GLY A 71 13.74 2.88 -11.03
N ILE A 72 12.47 3.04 -10.63
CA ILE A 72 11.40 3.60 -11.48
C ILE A 72 11.59 5.11 -11.61
N GLY A 73 11.59 5.62 -12.85
CA GLY A 73 11.84 7.02 -13.13
C GLY A 73 11.45 7.46 -14.54
N PRO A 74 12.00 8.60 -15.01
CA PRO A 74 11.66 9.17 -16.31
C PRO A 74 11.86 8.18 -17.47
N GLY A 75 10.82 8.02 -18.30
CA GLY A 75 10.83 7.10 -19.44
C GLY A 75 10.18 5.75 -19.14
N ASP A 76 10.02 5.38 -17.87
CA ASP A 76 9.31 4.18 -17.45
C ASP A 76 7.80 4.40 -17.39
N GLU A 77 7.06 3.32 -17.56
CA GLU A 77 5.61 3.26 -17.37
C GLU A 77 5.26 2.26 -16.27
N VAL A 78 4.31 2.65 -15.41
CA VAL A 78 3.73 1.78 -14.37
C VAL A 78 2.23 1.68 -14.58
N ILE A 79 1.71 0.47 -14.76
CA ILE A 79 0.28 0.22 -14.91
C ILE A 79 -0.39 0.30 -13.55
N VAL A 80 -1.41 1.17 -13.45
CA VAL A 80 -2.20 1.42 -12.23
C VAL A 80 -3.69 1.30 -12.53
N PRO A 81 -4.55 0.94 -11.56
CA PRO A 81 -6.00 0.91 -11.81
C PRO A 81 -6.56 2.31 -12.02
N SER A 82 -7.57 2.42 -12.90
CA SER A 82 -8.30 3.66 -13.16
C SER A 82 -9.19 4.08 -11.97
N PHE A 83 -9.56 3.14 -11.11
CA PHE A 83 -10.35 3.36 -9.90
C PHE A 83 -9.54 3.04 -8.64
N THR A 84 -8.99 4.07 -8.03
CA THR A 84 -8.19 4.01 -6.80
C THR A 84 -8.11 5.39 -6.15
N PHE A 85 -7.49 5.48 -4.99
CA PHE A 85 -7.10 6.75 -4.41
C PHE A 85 -5.94 7.36 -5.22
N ALA A 86 -5.96 8.67 -5.43
CA ALA A 86 -5.01 9.38 -6.30
C ALA A 86 -3.53 9.14 -5.96
N ALA A 87 -3.22 8.77 -4.72
CA ALA A 87 -1.84 8.50 -4.28
C ALA A 87 -1.16 7.39 -5.10
N THR A 88 -1.91 6.37 -5.54
CA THR A 88 -1.39 5.29 -6.39
C THR A 88 -0.75 5.84 -7.66
N ALA A 89 -1.48 6.64 -8.43
CA ALA A 89 -0.96 7.25 -9.67
C ALA A 89 0.03 8.38 -9.40
N ASN A 90 -0.23 9.21 -8.37
CA ASN A 90 0.65 10.32 -8.02
C ASN A 90 2.03 9.84 -7.58
N SER A 91 2.12 8.72 -6.83
CA SER A 91 3.40 8.16 -6.41
C SER A 91 4.28 7.76 -7.61
N VAL A 92 3.68 7.30 -8.70
CA VAL A 92 4.38 7.04 -9.97
C VAL A 92 4.80 8.37 -10.62
N ALA A 93 3.88 9.31 -10.76
CA ALA A 93 4.14 10.57 -11.46
C ALA A 93 5.27 11.39 -10.81
N ILE A 94 5.36 11.41 -9.49
CA ILE A 94 6.41 12.17 -8.79
C ILE A 94 7.81 11.53 -8.89
N THR A 95 7.94 10.27 -9.33
CA THR A 95 9.24 9.70 -9.72
C THR A 95 9.73 10.20 -11.09
N GLY A 96 8.84 10.84 -11.86
CA GLY A 96 9.06 11.20 -13.26
C GLY A 96 8.63 10.11 -14.25
N ALA A 97 8.17 8.94 -13.78
CA ALA A 97 7.58 7.90 -14.60
C ALA A 97 6.14 8.23 -15.00
N THR A 98 5.59 7.52 -15.96
CA THR A 98 4.23 7.71 -16.47
C THR A 98 3.29 6.67 -15.86
N PRO A 99 2.25 7.06 -15.08
CA PRO A 99 1.19 6.13 -14.72
C PRO A 99 0.32 5.83 -15.94
N VAL A 100 0.18 4.55 -16.26
CA VAL A 100 -0.70 4.05 -17.33
C VAL A 100 -1.94 3.47 -16.68
N PHE A 101 -3.09 4.09 -16.93
CA PHE A 101 -4.34 3.65 -16.33
C PHE A 101 -4.90 2.45 -17.09
N ALA A 102 -5.13 1.35 -16.38
CA ALA A 102 -5.87 0.20 -16.88
C ALA A 102 -7.21 0.07 -16.15
N ASP A 103 -8.18 -0.53 -16.83
CA ASP A 103 -9.52 -0.65 -16.28
C ASP A 103 -9.59 -1.68 -15.15
N ILE A 104 -10.61 -1.55 -14.33
CA ILE A 104 -10.91 -2.46 -13.23
C ILE A 104 -11.95 -3.50 -13.67
N ASP A 105 -12.00 -4.61 -12.94
CA ASP A 105 -13.13 -5.52 -13.00
C ASP A 105 -14.33 -4.91 -12.25
N PRO A 106 -15.52 -4.81 -12.87
CA PRO A 106 -16.68 -4.14 -12.28
C PRO A 106 -17.31 -4.88 -11.11
N LEU A 107 -16.94 -6.14 -10.87
CA LEU A 107 -17.45 -6.93 -9.75
C LEU A 107 -16.55 -6.82 -8.52
N THR A 108 -15.23 -6.76 -8.73
CA THR A 108 -14.23 -6.73 -7.64
C THR A 108 -13.69 -5.34 -7.37
N PHE A 109 -13.84 -4.40 -8.31
CA PHE A 109 -13.26 -3.07 -8.30
C PHE A 109 -11.72 -3.05 -8.24
N THR A 110 -11.08 -4.19 -8.46
CA THR A 110 -9.63 -4.32 -8.55
C THR A 110 -9.17 -4.38 -10.01
N LEU A 111 -7.89 -4.22 -10.24
CA LEU A 111 -7.28 -4.17 -11.56
C LEU A 111 -7.63 -5.41 -12.40
N SER A 112 -8.16 -5.21 -13.61
CA SER A 112 -8.51 -6.28 -14.55
C SER A 112 -7.25 -6.83 -15.22
N PRO A 113 -6.95 -8.14 -15.12
CA PRO A 113 -5.81 -8.74 -15.82
C PRO A 113 -5.84 -8.51 -17.35
N ALA A 114 -7.02 -8.60 -17.98
CA ALA A 114 -7.16 -8.37 -19.41
C ALA A 114 -6.84 -6.91 -19.80
N ALA A 115 -7.23 -5.94 -18.96
CA ALA A 115 -6.91 -4.54 -19.17
C ALA A 115 -5.41 -4.26 -18.96
N VAL A 116 -4.78 -4.94 -18.00
CA VAL A 116 -3.31 -4.89 -17.80
C VAL A 116 -2.59 -5.36 -19.06
N GLU A 117 -2.93 -6.55 -19.55
CA GLU A 117 -2.32 -7.14 -20.75
C GLU A 117 -2.41 -6.19 -21.96
N ALA A 118 -3.59 -5.60 -22.16
CA ALA A 118 -3.82 -4.64 -23.26
C ALA A 118 -3.07 -3.30 -23.09
N SER A 119 -2.58 -3.00 -21.89
CA SER A 119 -1.89 -1.74 -21.57
C SER A 119 -0.36 -1.84 -21.58
N ILE A 120 0.19 -3.05 -21.80
CA ILE A 120 1.63 -3.27 -21.79
C ILE A 120 2.27 -2.66 -23.04
N THR A 121 3.35 -1.91 -22.81
CA THR A 121 4.20 -1.33 -23.87
C THR A 121 5.68 -1.70 -23.63
N PRO A 122 6.58 -1.42 -24.56
CA PRO A 122 8.02 -1.61 -24.33
C PRO A 122 8.62 -0.77 -23.17
N ARG A 123 7.89 0.25 -22.70
CA ARG A 123 8.30 1.10 -21.58
C ARG A 123 7.71 0.64 -20.24
N THR A 124 6.77 -0.29 -20.25
CA THR A 124 6.17 -0.81 -19.01
C THR A 124 7.23 -1.52 -18.18
N ARG A 125 7.37 -1.12 -16.92
CA ARG A 125 8.35 -1.66 -15.96
C ARG A 125 7.68 -2.37 -14.80
N ALA A 126 6.45 -1.98 -14.46
CA ALA A 126 5.75 -2.55 -13.33
C ALA A 126 4.23 -2.49 -13.48
N ILE A 127 3.58 -3.35 -12.72
CA ILE A 127 2.14 -3.33 -12.45
C ILE A 127 1.97 -2.97 -10.97
N MET A 128 1.10 -2.03 -10.65
CA MET A 128 0.77 -1.64 -9.27
C MET A 128 -0.71 -1.94 -8.98
N PRO A 129 -1.05 -3.18 -8.62
CA PRO A 129 -2.38 -3.51 -8.16
C PRO A 129 -2.71 -2.82 -6.85
N VAL A 130 -3.99 -2.48 -6.66
CA VAL A 130 -4.53 -1.96 -5.41
C VAL A 130 -5.49 -2.99 -4.82
N HIS A 131 -5.29 -3.32 -3.55
CA HIS A 131 -6.19 -4.19 -2.79
C HIS A 131 -7.31 -3.34 -2.17
N LEU A 132 -8.21 -2.89 -3.04
CA LEU A 132 -9.19 -1.87 -2.73
C LEU A 132 -10.22 -2.37 -1.70
N TYR A 133 -10.48 -1.56 -0.68
CA TYR A 133 -11.40 -1.87 0.43
C TYR A 133 -11.09 -3.20 1.16
N GLY A 134 -9.83 -3.65 1.10
CA GLY A 134 -9.39 -4.91 1.71
C GLY A 134 -9.64 -6.13 0.83
N HIS A 135 -10.21 -5.98 -0.37
CA HIS A 135 -10.36 -7.08 -1.32
C HIS A 135 -9.06 -7.28 -2.12
N PRO A 136 -8.43 -8.46 -2.03
CA PRO A 136 -7.20 -8.71 -2.79
C PRO A 136 -7.42 -8.61 -4.30
N ALA A 137 -6.51 -7.95 -5.01
CA ALA A 137 -6.46 -8.00 -6.45
C ALA A 137 -6.18 -9.46 -6.94
N PRO A 138 -6.46 -9.81 -8.19
CA PRO A 138 -6.28 -11.16 -8.73
C PRO A 138 -4.79 -11.47 -8.95
N MET A 139 -4.04 -11.59 -7.84
CA MET A 139 -2.58 -11.64 -7.84
C MET A 139 -2.01 -12.80 -8.63
N ASP A 140 -2.68 -13.96 -8.66
CA ASP A 140 -2.19 -15.11 -9.43
C ASP A 140 -2.12 -14.79 -10.93
N ALA A 141 -3.15 -14.14 -11.47
CA ALA A 141 -3.19 -13.73 -12.87
C ALA A 141 -2.19 -12.59 -13.15
N LEU A 142 -2.12 -11.60 -12.25
CA LEU A 142 -1.20 -10.47 -12.41
C LEU A 142 0.27 -10.91 -12.30
N GLN A 143 0.59 -11.88 -11.43
CA GLN A 143 1.94 -12.47 -11.35
C GLN A 143 2.30 -13.27 -12.61
N ALA A 144 1.34 -13.99 -13.23
CA ALA A 144 1.56 -14.68 -14.49
C ALA A 144 1.93 -13.69 -15.60
N ILE A 145 1.14 -12.61 -15.77
CA ILE A 145 1.42 -11.52 -16.72
C ILE A 145 2.78 -10.87 -16.44
N ALA A 146 3.05 -10.52 -15.19
CA ALA A 146 4.31 -9.90 -14.81
C ALA A 146 5.52 -10.81 -15.12
N THR A 147 5.40 -12.11 -14.90
CA THR A 147 6.43 -13.09 -15.21
C THR A 147 6.67 -13.21 -16.71
N GLU A 148 5.59 -13.29 -17.50
CA GLU A 148 5.67 -13.41 -18.97
C GLU A 148 6.37 -12.21 -19.60
N HIS A 149 6.09 -11.00 -19.10
CA HIS A 149 6.61 -9.74 -19.63
C HIS A 149 7.85 -9.19 -18.90
N GLY A 150 8.34 -9.89 -17.87
CA GLY A 150 9.51 -9.45 -17.08
C GLY A 150 9.25 -8.17 -16.29
N LEU A 151 8.02 -7.97 -15.80
CA LEU A 151 7.58 -6.79 -15.06
C LEU A 151 7.69 -7.01 -13.55
N MET A 152 7.89 -5.92 -12.81
CA MET A 152 7.78 -5.91 -11.35
C MET A 152 6.32 -5.78 -10.91
N ILE A 153 6.01 -6.25 -9.71
CA ILE A 153 4.73 -5.98 -9.03
C ILE A 153 4.98 -5.17 -7.78
N PHE A 154 4.20 -4.10 -7.60
CA PHE A 154 4.21 -3.25 -6.42
C PHE A 154 2.78 -3.19 -5.84
N GLU A 155 2.59 -3.71 -4.63
CA GLU A 155 1.26 -3.81 -4.04
C GLU A 155 0.89 -2.51 -3.30
N ASP A 156 -0.18 -1.82 -3.74
CA ASP A 156 -0.83 -0.81 -2.91
C ASP A 156 -1.82 -1.50 -1.96
N ALA A 157 -1.34 -1.80 -0.77
CA ALA A 157 -2.07 -2.47 0.29
C ALA A 157 -2.60 -1.50 1.37
N ALA A 158 -2.69 -0.20 1.04
CA ALA A 158 -3.09 0.86 1.98
C ALA A 158 -4.45 0.64 2.66
N GLN A 159 -5.27 -0.28 2.17
CA GLN A 159 -6.59 -0.61 2.71
C GLN A 159 -6.75 -2.11 3.06
N ALA A 160 -5.68 -2.89 3.04
CA ALA A 160 -5.75 -4.35 3.06
C ALA A 160 -4.90 -5.02 4.17
N HIS A 161 -4.78 -4.34 5.32
CA HIS A 161 -4.08 -4.88 6.49
C HIS A 161 -4.71 -6.20 6.92
N GLY A 162 -3.90 -7.27 6.95
CA GLY A 162 -4.35 -8.61 7.34
C GLY A 162 -5.18 -9.35 6.29
N ALA A 163 -5.39 -8.79 5.09
CA ALA A 163 -6.06 -9.50 4.01
C ALA A 163 -5.18 -10.63 3.46
N THR A 164 -5.82 -11.69 2.99
CA THR A 164 -5.13 -12.85 2.40
C THR A 164 -5.80 -13.29 1.10
N LEU A 165 -5.02 -13.81 0.17
CA LEU A 165 -5.49 -14.49 -1.02
C LEU A 165 -4.94 -15.93 -1.00
N HIS A 166 -5.82 -16.93 -1.01
CA HIS A 166 -5.45 -18.36 -0.90
C HIS A 166 -4.52 -18.68 0.29
N GLY A 167 -4.73 -17.99 1.43
CA GLY A 167 -3.92 -18.15 2.63
C GLY A 167 -2.57 -17.44 2.62
N ARG A 168 -2.21 -16.77 1.53
CA ARG A 168 -1.00 -15.93 1.43
C ARG A 168 -1.35 -14.48 1.75
N ALA A 169 -0.55 -13.85 2.59
CA ALA A 169 -0.78 -12.47 3.01
C ALA A 169 -0.65 -11.48 1.85
N VAL A 170 -1.59 -10.53 1.75
CA VAL A 170 -1.45 -9.33 0.93
C VAL A 170 -0.23 -8.55 1.42
N GLY A 171 0.56 -8.04 0.49
CA GLY A 171 1.85 -7.41 0.78
C GLY A 171 3.05 -8.34 0.64
N SER A 172 2.82 -9.62 0.28
CA SER A 172 3.89 -10.59 0.06
C SER A 172 3.99 -11.09 -1.39
N PHE A 173 3.17 -10.59 -2.30
CA PHE A 173 3.11 -11.08 -3.69
C PHE A 173 4.09 -10.37 -4.62
N GLY A 174 4.41 -9.11 -4.34
CA GLY A 174 5.24 -8.28 -5.20
C GLY A 174 6.67 -8.09 -4.73
N SER A 175 7.37 -7.19 -5.40
CA SER A 175 8.74 -6.76 -5.04
C SER A 175 8.72 -5.91 -3.77
N PHE A 176 7.66 -5.11 -3.57
CA PHE A 176 7.33 -4.44 -2.33
C PHE A 176 5.82 -4.23 -2.21
N ALA A 177 5.38 -3.87 -1.01
CA ALA A 177 4.02 -3.44 -0.73
C ALA A 177 4.02 -2.18 0.14
N ALA A 178 3.01 -1.34 -0.02
CA ALA A 178 2.82 -0.15 0.78
C ALA A 178 1.53 -0.24 1.60
N PHE A 179 1.64 0.02 2.89
CA PHE A 179 0.52 0.12 3.82
C PHE A 179 0.38 1.56 4.33
N SER A 180 -0.83 1.95 4.72
CA SER A 180 -1.13 3.28 5.24
C SER A 180 -1.73 3.18 6.63
N PHE A 181 -1.30 4.06 7.54
CA PHE A 181 -1.84 4.16 8.89
C PHE A 181 -2.61 5.45 9.13
N TYR A 182 -3.19 6.03 8.07
CA TYR A 182 -4.08 7.18 8.17
C TYR A 182 -5.36 6.82 8.95
N PRO A 183 -6.03 7.76 9.66
CA PRO A 183 -7.16 7.46 10.56
C PRO A 183 -8.37 6.73 9.96
N THR A 184 -8.51 6.71 8.64
CA THR A 184 -9.58 5.95 7.96
C THR A 184 -9.23 4.50 7.68
N LYS A 185 -7.99 4.07 7.97
CA LYS A 185 -7.51 2.72 7.66
C LYS A 185 -7.86 1.72 8.78
N ASN A 186 -7.70 0.44 8.48
CA ASN A 186 -7.96 -0.66 9.42
C ASN A 186 -7.07 -0.60 10.66
N MET A 187 -5.90 -0.02 10.53
CA MET A 187 -4.94 0.26 11.60
C MET A 187 -4.45 1.70 11.44
N THR A 188 -4.30 2.42 12.54
CA THR A 188 -3.88 3.83 12.47
C THR A 188 -2.83 4.19 13.51
N SER A 189 -1.92 5.07 13.12
CA SER A 189 -1.00 5.79 14.00
C SER A 189 -1.21 7.32 13.95
N GLY A 190 -2.38 7.78 13.47
CA GLY A 190 -2.66 9.16 13.13
C GLY A 190 -2.15 9.48 11.73
N GLU A 191 -0.87 9.58 11.54
CA GLU A 191 -0.19 9.61 10.25
C GLU A 191 0.88 8.54 10.22
N GLY A 192 1.07 7.89 9.08
CA GLY A 192 2.07 6.84 8.94
C GLY A 192 1.87 5.97 7.71
N GLY A 193 2.90 5.18 7.41
CA GLY A 193 2.92 4.16 6.37
C GLY A 193 4.05 3.17 6.58
N MET A 194 4.08 2.14 5.78
CA MET A 194 5.08 1.09 5.83
C MET A 194 5.29 0.50 4.43
#